data_d20bfd99789dbd1c020edd02190bb774
#
_entry.id   d20bfd99789dbd1c020edd02190bb774
#
_cell.length_a   1.000
_cell.length_b   1.000
_cell.length_c   1.000
_cell.angle_alpha   90.00
_cell.angle_beta   90.00
_cell.angle_gamma   90.00
#
_symmetry.space_group_name_H-M   'P 1'
#
loop_
_entity.id
_entity.type
_entity.pdbx_description
1 polymer ?
#
loop_
_entity_poly.entity_id
_entity_poly.type
_entity_poly.pdbx_seq_one_letter_code
_entity_poly.pdbx_strand_id
1 'polypeptide(L)'
;MKRVSLLIAVMSIALILTSCYATKEHSTDAFYLNKCEFLNTELDGSMTLRAYGQGRNRIDARTQARKNAVYQVIFEGVNVPNNPSLSRPLIYEANAQQRYEDFFNAFFADGGEYTRFVNKRDKKDDTNEKSWGGTQTKISTTVTVDRARLKAYLKEQGIIKE
;
A
#
# COMPACT_ATOMS: atom_id res chain seq x y z
N MET A 1 26.62 22.27 50.97
CA MET A 1 26.24 22.84 49.67
C MET A 1 26.83 22.06 48.49
N LYS A 2 28.10 21.71 48.44
CA LYS A 2 28.73 20.98 47.29
C LYS A 2 28.16 19.58 47.04
N ARG A 3 27.73 18.82 48.09
CA ARG A 3 27.17 17.46 47.97
C ARG A 3 25.75 17.45 47.38
N VAL A 4 24.94 18.48 47.66
CA VAL A 4 23.60 18.63 47.10
C VAL A 4 23.65 18.99 45.63
N SER A 5 24.58 19.86 45.24
CA SER A 5 24.82 20.24 43.84
C SER A 5 25.26 19.02 43.00
N LEU A 6 26.08 18.14 43.55
CA LEU A 6 26.52 16.92 42.85
C LEU A 6 25.36 15.93 42.65
N LEU A 7 24.45 15.77 43.61
CA LEU A 7 23.28 14.92 43.50
C LEU A 7 22.29 15.42 42.45
N ILE A 8 22.10 16.74 42.37
CA ILE A 8 21.24 17.35 41.34
C ILE A 8 21.83 17.15 39.93
N ALA A 9 23.15 17.28 39.81
CA ALA A 9 23.83 17.06 38.50
C ALA A 9 23.74 15.59 38.04
N VAL A 10 23.88 14.63 38.94
CA VAL A 10 23.75 13.20 38.62
C VAL A 10 22.31 12.84 38.24
N MET A 11 21.31 13.41 38.92
CA MET A 11 19.91 13.17 38.64
C MET A 11 19.48 13.78 37.29
N SER A 12 20.04 14.94 36.90
CA SER A 12 19.75 15.54 35.58
C SER A 12 20.37 14.74 34.45
N ILE A 13 21.52 14.12 34.62
CA ILE A 13 22.17 13.26 33.61
C ILE A 13 21.38 11.96 33.42
N ALA A 14 20.84 11.39 34.52
CA ALA A 14 20.01 10.18 34.46
C ALA A 14 18.69 10.39 33.66
N LEU A 15 18.10 11.57 33.72
CA LEU A 15 16.88 11.93 32.98
C LEU A 15 17.11 12.08 31.49
N ILE A 16 18.32 12.43 31.07
CA ILE A 16 18.65 12.61 29.65
C ILE A 16 18.85 11.24 28.96
N LEU A 17 19.28 10.22 29.68
CA LEU A 17 19.55 8.89 29.13
C LEU A 17 18.30 8.04 28.89
N THR A 18 17.13 8.42 29.43
CA THR A 18 15.88 7.69 29.21
C THR A 18 15.09 8.16 27.98
N SER A 19 15.56 9.17 27.25
CA SER A 19 14.81 9.82 26.17
C SER A 19 15.01 9.20 24.78
N CYS A 20 15.70 8.08 24.62
CA CYS A 20 15.97 7.50 23.30
C CYS A 20 15.78 5.98 23.25
N TYR A 21 14.62 5.49 23.68
CA TYR A 21 14.13 4.20 23.23
C TYR A 21 12.90 4.38 22.33
N ALA A 22 13.08 5.10 21.24
CA ALA A 22 12.22 4.90 20.11
C ALA A 22 12.70 3.59 19.46
N THR A 23 12.15 2.48 19.87
CA THR A 23 12.26 1.23 19.13
C THR A 23 11.64 1.47 17.78
N LYS A 24 12.50 1.71 16.79
CA LYS A 24 12.14 1.66 15.39
C LYS A 24 11.79 0.20 15.13
N GLU A 25 10.50 -0.13 15.24
CA GLU A 25 10.03 -1.42 14.78
C GLU A 25 10.42 -1.53 13.31
N HIS A 26 11.41 -2.34 13.05
CA HIS A 26 11.72 -2.80 11.71
C HIS A 26 10.52 -3.63 11.25
N SER A 27 9.59 -2.99 10.57
CA SER A 27 8.50 -3.71 9.94
C SER A 27 9.07 -4.47 8.75
N THR A 28 9.59 -5.66 9.01
CA THR A 28 9.85 -6.67 7.97
C THR A 28 8.58 -6.98 7.17
N ASP A 29 7.42 -6.64 7.71
CA ASP A 29 6.11 -6.77 7.08
C ASP A 29 5.84 -5.73 5.97
N ALA A 30 6.59 -4.62 5.90
CA ALA A 30 6.39 -3.61 4.85
C ALA A 30 6.60 -4.17 3.43
N PHE A 31 7.44 -5.19 3.29
CA PHE A 31 7.68 -5.84 2.01
C PHE A 31 6.51 -6.72 1.55
N TYR A 32 5.74 -7.29 2.48
CA TYR A 32 4.58 -8.14 2.17
C TYR A 32 3.28 -7.33 1.99
N LEU A 33 3.21 -6.11 2.53
CA LEU A 33 1.99 -5.30 2.53
C LEU A 33 1.55 -4.83 1.13
N ASN A 34 2.45 -4.81 0.17
CA ASN A 34 2.15 -4.38 -1.19
C ASN A 34 1.79 -5.54 -2.13
N LYS A 35 2.07 -6.79 -1.75
CA LYS A 35 1.78 -7.94 -2.60
C LYS A 35 0.32 -8.34 -2.50
N CYS A 36 -0.39 -8.25 -3.64
CA CYS A 36 -1.73 -8.78 -3.75
C CYS A 36 -1.69 -10.25 -4.19
N GLU A 37 -2.62 -11.04 -3.67
CA GLU A 37 -2.82 -12.41 -4.10
C GLU A 37 -3.88 -12.46 -5.19
N PHE A 38 -3.61 -13.15 -6.28
CA PHE A 38 -4.59 -13.41 -7.32
C PHE A 38 -5.64 -14.40 -6.81
N LEU A 39 -6.92 -14.07 -7.00
CA LEU A 39 -8.03 -14.95 -6.65
C LEU A 39 -8.74 -15.47 -7.90
N ASN A 40 -9.10 -14.58 -8.84
CA ASN A 40 -9.86 -14.95 -10.02
C ASN A 40 -9.71 -13.89 -11.13
N THR A 41 -10.01 -14.31 -12.37
CA THR A 41 -10.24 -13.41 -13.52
C THR A 41 -11.70 -13.51 -13.93
N GLU A 42 -12.35 -12.37 -14.06
CA GLU A 42 -13.72 -12.30 -14.54
C GLU A 42 -13.76 -12.39 -16.09
N LEU A 43 -14.95 -12.64 -16.65
CA LEU A 43 -15.15 -12.79 -18.11
C LEU A 43 -14.83 -11.49 -18.90
N ASP A 44 -14.94 -10.34 -18.24
CA ASP A 44 -14.61 -9.02 -18.80
C ASP A 44 -13.10 -8.68 -18.75
N GLY A 45 -12.28 -9.60 -18.25
CA GLY A 45 -10.84 -9.41 -18.06
C GLY A 45 -10.47 -8.66 -16.77
N SER A 46 -11.44 -8.34 -15.93
CA SER A 46 -11.17 -7.79 -14.60
C SER A 46 -10.52 -8.84 -13.70
N MET A 47 -9.63 -8.38 -12.81
CA MET A 47 -8.87 -9.23 -11.90
C MET A 47 -9.37 -9.07 -10.47
N THR A 48 -9.80 -10.17 -9.86
CA THR A 48 -10.15 -10.20 -8.44
C THR A 48 -8.92 -10.58 -7.62
N LEU A 49 -8.55 -9.69 -6.71
CA LEU A 49 -7.33 -9.76 -5.91
C LEU A 49 -7.67 -9.68 -4.42
N ARG A 50 -6.93 -10.40 -3.59
CA ARG A 50 -6.84 -10.12 -2.16
C ARG A 50 -5.72 -9.10 -1.95
N ALA A 51 -6.10 -7.89 -1.55
CA ALA A 51 -5.18 -6.79 -1.36
C ALA A 51 -4.98 -6.51 0.13
N TYR A 52 -3.77 -6.12 0.49
CA TYR A 52 -3.38 -5.81 1.85
C TYR A 52 -3.13 -4.31 2.00
N GLY A 53 -3.57 -3.74 3.12
CA GLY A 53 -3.36 -2.33 3.41
C GLY A 53 -3.21 -2.07 4.90
N GLN A 54 -2.51 -0.99 5.20
CA GLN A 54 -2.22 -0.53 6.55
C GLN A 54 -2.59 0.94 6.66
N GLY A 55 -3.17 1.34 7.79
CA GLY A 55 -3.57 2.72 8.03
C GLY A 55 -3.85 2.98 9.51
N ARG A 56 -4.11 4.24 9.85
CA ARG A 56 -4.44 4.66 11.22
C ARG A 56 -5.74 4.04 11.71
N ASN A 57 -6.65 3.80 10.81
CA ASN A 57 -7.94 3.18 11.07
C ASN A 57 -8.31 2.23 9.92
N ARG A 58 -9.44 1.52 10.08
CA ARG A 58 -9.92 0.53 9.10
C ARG A 58 -10.26 1.15 7.73
N ILE A 59 -10.68 2.40 7.69
CA ILE A 59 -11.03 3.09 6.43
C ILE A 59 -9.75 3.41 5.68
N ASP A 60 -8.77 4.00 6.34
CA ASP A 60 -7.46 4.31 5.76
C ASP A 60 -6.77 3.05 5.25
N ALA A 61 -6.75 1.98 6.07
CA ALA A 61 -6.16 0.70 5.69
C ALA A 61 -6.83 0.08 4.45
N ARG A 62 -8.17 0.19 4.33
CA ARG A 62 -8.91 -0.27 3.16
C ARG A 62 -8.62 0.58 1.93
N THR A 63 -8.53 1.88 2.08
CA THR A 63 -8.14 2.80 1.00
C THR A 63 -6.75 2.46 0.49
N GLN A 64 -5.81 2.23 1.41
CA GLN A 64 -4.46 1.82 1.06
C GLN A 64 -4.42 0.47 0.34
N ALA A 65 -5.21 -0.52 0.77
CA ALA A 65 -5.30 -1.82 0.09
C ALA A 65 -5.76 -1.69 -1.36
N ARG A 66 -6.74 -0.81 -1.65
CA ARG A 66 -7.19 -0.54 -3.02
C ARG A 66 -6.11 0.12 -3.85
N LYS A 67 -5.39 1.11 -3.29
CA LYS A 67 -4.27 1.75 -3.96
C LYS A 67 -3.18 0.73 -4.30
N ASN A 68 -2.84 -0.14 -3.36
CA ASN A 68 -1.85 -1.19 -3.54
C ASN A 68 -2.24 -2.18 -4.64
N ALA A 69 -3.52 -2.57 -4.73
CA ALA A 69 -4.00 -3.45 -5.80
C ALA A 69 -3.82 -2.83 -7.19
N VAL A 70 -4.23 -1.56 -7.35
CA VAL A 70 -4.09 -0.84 -8.62
C VAL A 70 -2.62 -0.60 -8.95
N TYR A 71 -1.82 -0.21 -7.95
CA TYR A 71 -0.38 -0.01 -8.10
C TYR A 71 0.32 -1.26 -8.61
N GLN A 72 0.01 -2.41 -8.00
CA GLN A 72 0.61 -3.68 -8.40
C GLN A 72 0.25 -4.07 -9.83
N VAL A 73 -1.01 -3.90 -10.25
CA VAL A 73 -1.42 -4.16 -11.63
C VAL A 73 -0.71 -3.24 -12.62
N ILE A 74 -0.44 -1.98 -12.26
CA ILE A 74 0.24 -1.01 -13.13
C ILE A 74 1.74 -1.33 -13.25
N PHE A 75 2.45 -1.50 -12.12
CA PHE A 75 3.92 -1.45 -12.08
C PHE A 75 4.62 -2.79 -11.83
N GLU A 76 4.02 -3.70 -11.07
CA GLU A 76 4.69 -4.93 -10.64
C GLU A 76 4.16 -6.18 -11.35
N GLY A 77 2.88 -6.14 -11.76
CA GLY A 77 2.17 -7.31 -12.24
C GLY A 77 1.65 -8.17 -11.08
N VAL A 78 0.79 -9.12 -11.42
CA VAL A 78 0.17 -10.06 -10.47
C VAL A 78 0.39 -11.46 -11.01
N ASN A 79 0.85 -12.39 -10.16
CA ASN A 79 1.04 -13.77 -10.60
C ASN A 79 -0.31 -14.44 -10.88
N VAL A 80 -0.66 -14.54 -12.17
CA VAL A 80 -1.88 -15.20 -12.64
C VAL A 80 -1.51 -16.59 -13.14
N PRO A 81 -1.97 -17.66 -12.49
CA PRO A 81 -1.69 -19.02 -12.93
C PRO A 81 -2.12 -19.25 -14.38
N ASN A 82 -1.27 -19.88 -15.16
CA ASN A 82 -1.52 -20.27 -16.57
C ASN A 82 -1.80 -19.11 -17.54
N ASN A 83 -1.61 -17.86 -17.14
CA ASN A 83 -1.80 -16.71 -18.02
C ASN A 83 -0.67 -15.67 -17.88
N PRO A 84 0.47 -15.87 -18.57
CA PRO A 84 1.61 -14.95 -18.52
C PRO A 84 1.27 -13.53 -19.00
N SER A 85 0.32 -13.38 -19.92
CA SER A 85 -0.05 -12.06 -20.45
C SER A 85 -0.76 -11.21 -19.42
N LEU A 86 -1.61 -11.81 -18.58
CA LEU A 86 -2.27 -11.13 -17.48
C LEU A 86 -1.33 -10.91 -16.29
N SER A 87 -0.30 -11.74 -16.13
CA SER A 87 0.66 -11.62 -15.03
C SER A 87 1.56 -10.40 -15.15
N ARG A 88 1.76 -9.89 -16.37
CA ARG A 88 2.66 -8.76 -16.62
C ARG A 88 2.08 -7.44 -16.13
N PRO A 89 2.94 -6.48 -15.68
CA PRO A 89 2.48 -5.12 -15.38
C PRO A 89 1.91 -4.43 -16.63
N LEU A 90 1.15 -3.37 -16.43
CA LEU A 90 0.68 -2.55 -17.55
C LEU A 90 1.78 -1.64 -18.10
N ILE A 91 2.71 -1.23 -17.26
CA ILE A 91 3.84 -0.36 -17.59
C ILE A 91 5.13 -1.12 -17.40
N TYR A 92 5.92 -1.22 -18.46
CA TYR A 92 7.22 -1.92 -18.45
C TYR A 92 8.41 -0.98 -18.27
N GLU A 93 8.19 0.31 -18.40
CA GLU A 93 9.25 1.30 -18.33
C GLU A 93 9.71 1.46 -16.87
N ALA A 94 11.00 1.19 -16.61
CA ALA A 94 11.55 1.14 -15.25
C ALA A 94 11.38 2.47 -14.48
N ASN A 95 11.44 3.61 -15.17
CA ASN A 95 11.38 4.95 -14.56
C ASN A 95 10.02 5.65 -14.79
N ALA A 96 8.99 4.92 -15.21
CA ALA A 96 7.69 5.51 -15.54
C ALA A 96 7.08 6.27 -14.34
N GLN A 97 7.19 5.74 -13.15
CA GLN A 97 6.67 6.39 -11.96
C GLN A 97 7.32 7.75 -11.70
N GLN A 98 8.63 7.87 -11.89
CA GLN A 98 9.34 9.14 -11.73
C GLN A 98 9.05 10.10 -12.88
N ARG A 99 9.01 9.59 -14.13
CA ARG A 99 8.72 10.39 -15.32
C ARG A 99 7.34 11.04 -15.29
N TYR A 100 6.36 10.33 -14.75
CA TYR A 100 4.96 10.76 -14.66
C TYR A 100 4.53 10.98 -13.21
N GLU A 101 5.45 11.48 -12.37
CA GLU A 101 5.23 11.64 -10.92
C GLU A 101 3.99 12.46 -10.61
N ASP A 102 3.82 13.61 -11.23
CA ASP A 102 2.68 14.50 -11.01
C ASP A 102 1.34 13.81 -11.34
N PHE A 103 1.33 13.06 -12.46
CA PHE A 103 0.16 12.27 -12.84
C PHE A 103 -0.16 11.22 -11.80
N PHE A 104 0.82 10.41 -11.37
CA PHE A 104 0.58 9.34 -10.43
C PHE A 104 0.27 9.84 -9.02
N ASN A 105 0.82 10.97 -8.60
CA ASN A 105 0.47 11.61 -7.34
C ASN A 105 -1.01 12.04 -7.34
N ALA A 106 -1.49 12.65 -8.43
CA ALA A 106 -2.91 13.00 -8.59
C ALA A 106 -3.80 11.77 -8.73
N PHE A 107 -3.38 10.77 -9.52
CA PHE A 107 -4.10 9.54 -9.76
C PHE A 107 -4.34 8.75 -8.47
N PHE A 108 -3.32 8.60 -7.61
CA PHE A 108 -3.39 7.89 -6.33
C PHE A 108 -3.76 8.78 -5.14
N ALA A 109 -4.10 10.04 -5.33
CA ALA A 109 -4.61 10.90 -4.25
C ALA A 109 -5.86 10.26 -3.59
N ASP A 110 -6.21 10.71 -2.39
CA ASP A 110 -7.43 10.25 -1.73
C ASP A 110 -8.66 10.68 -2.54
N GLY A 111 -9.46 9.69 -2.95
CA GLY A 111 -10.57 9.91 -3.88
C GLY A 111 -10.15 10.13 -5.34
N GLY A 112 -8.88 9.96 -5.68
CA GLY A 112 -8.36 10.15 -7.04
C GLY A 112 -8.90 9.14 -8.05
N GLU A 113 -8.45 9.29 -9.31
CA GLU A 113 -8.96 8.55 -10.47
C GLU A 113 -8.81 7.03 -10.36
N TYR A 114 -7.84 6.51 -9.58
CA TYR A 114 -7.70 5.08 -9.33
C TYR A 114 -9.00 4.42 -8.85
N THR A 115 -9.84 5.17 -8.12
CA THR A 115 -11.11 4.66 -7.58
C THR A 115 -12.10 4.19 -8.64
N ARG A 116 -11.97 4.68 -9.87
CA ARG A 116 -12.82 4.30 -11.02
C ARG A 116 -12.50 2.90 -11.56
N PHE A 117 -11.33 2.37 -11.22
CA PHE A 117 -10.80 1.11 -11.76
C PHE A 117 -10.73 0.01 -10.71
N VAL A 118 -11.12 0.28 -9.46
CA VAL A 118 -11.11 -0.70 -8.39
C VAL A 118 -12.41 -0.69 -7.62
N ASN A 119 -13.13 -1.80 -7.69
CA ASN A 119 -14.37 -2.00 -6.93
C ASN A 119 -14.09 -2.91 -5.73
N LYS A 120 -14.70 -2.58 -4.60
CA LYS A 120 -14.72 -3.47 -3.47
C LYS A 120 -15.73 -4.59 -3.74
N ARG A 121 -15.33 -5.85 -3.63
CA ARG A 121 -16.23 -6.98 -3.46
C ARG A 121 -16.74 -6.97 -2.01
N ASP A 122 -17.43 -7.79 -1.48
CA ASP A 122 -18.19 -7.69 -0.22
C ASP A 122 -17.40 -7.32 1.05
N LYS A 123 -18.11 -6.65 2.00
CA LYS A 123 -17.60 -6.33 3.35
C LYS A 123 -17.26 -7.56 4.19
N LYS A 124 -17.76 -8.73 3.82
CA LYS A 124 -17.66 -9.99 4.57
C LYS A 124 -16.26 -10.59 4.51
N ASP A 125 -15.48 -10.27 3.48
CA ASP A 125 -14.14 -10.82 3.25
C ASP A 125 -13.01 -10.00 3.89
N ASP A 126 -13.34 -8.90 4.59
CA ASP A 126 -12.32 -8.09 5.25
C ASP A 126 -11.85 -8.80 6.54
N THR A 127 -10.64 -9.29 6.55
CA THR A 127 -9.98 -9.72 7.79
C THR A 127 -9.30 -8.55 8.46
N ASN A 128 -9.43 -8.44 9.77
CA ASN A 128 -8.74 -7.44 10.57
C ASN A 128 -7.58 -8.11 11.30
N GLU A 129 -6.39 -7.68 11.02
CA GLU A 129 -5.24 -7.95 11.88
C GLU A 129 -4.88 -6.67 12.61
N LYS A 130 -5.08 -6.65 13.92
CA LYS A 130 -4.54 -5.58 14.75
C LYS A 130 -3.08 -5.91 15.03
N SER A 131 -2.16 -5.03 14.67
CA SER A 131 -0.78 -5.13 15.12
C SER A 131 -0.75 -5.00 16.64
N TRP A 132 -0.18 -5.97 17.33
CA TRP A 132 -0.04 -5.92 18.78
C TRP A 132 0.95 -4.80 19.15
N GLY A 133 0.48 -3.83 19.95
CA GLY A 133 1.27 -2.64 20.35
C GLY A 133 1.29 -1.49 19.34
N GLY A 134 0.66 -1.63 18.17
CA GLY A 134 0.70 -0.63 17.12
C GLY A 134 -0.52 0.28 17.08
N THR A 135 -0.28 1.54 16.79
CA THR A 135 -1.28 2.57 16.44
C THR A 135 -1.89 2.35 15.05
N GLN A 136 -1.53 1.27 14.34
CA GLN A 136 -1.91 1.03 12.96
C GLN A 136 -2.77 -0.22 12.83
N THR A 137 -3.77 -0.13 11.95
CA THR A 137 -4.67 -1.24 11.61
C THR A 137 -4.21 -1.83 10.28
N LYS A 138 -3.97 -3.14 10.25
CA LYS A 138 -3.71 -3.91 9.04
C LYS A 138 -4.98 -4.64 8.63
N ILE A 139 -5.30 -4.64 7.36
CA ILE A 139 -6.43 -5.40 6.81
C ILE A 139 -6.05 -6.10 5.51
N SER A 140 -6.72 -7.21 5.24
CA SER A 140 -6.85 -7.73 3.88
C SER A 140 -8.28 -7.51 3.39
N THR A 141 -8.45 -7.21 2.12
CA THR A 141 -9.76 -6.99 1.50
C THR A 141 -9.75 -7.53 0.08
N THR A 142 -10.87 -8.11 -0.35
CA THR A 142 -11.03 -8.55 -1.73
C THR A 142 -11.49 -7.39 -2.59
N VAL A 143 -10.75 -7.12 -3.66
CA VAL A 143 -11.02 -6.05 -4.63
C VAL A 143 -11.02 -6.60 -6.04
N THR A 144 -11.80 -6.00 -6.93
CA THR A 144 -11.76 -6.28 -8.37
C THR A 144 -11.18 -5.07 -9.08
N VAL A 145 -10.10 -5.28 -9.84
CA VAL A 145 -9.43 -4.25 -10.64
C VAL A 145 -9.80 -4.46 -12.11
N ASP A 146 -10.41 -3.45 -12.73
CA ASP A 146 -10.70 -3.43 -14.16
C ASP A 146 -9.43 -3.09 -14.96
N ARG A 147 -8.66 -4.13 -15.23
CA ARG A 147 -7.36 -4.01 -15.92
C ARG A 147 -7.50 -3.46 -17.33
N ALA A 148 -8.58 -3.82 -18.04
CA ALA A 148 -8.79 -3.41 -19.44
C ALA A 148 -9.07 -1.90 -19.52
N ARG A 149 -10.02 -1.40 -18.73
CA ARG A 149 -10.31 0.05 -18.65
C ARG A 149 -9.13 0.85 -18.12
N LEU A 150 -8.41 0.32 -17.13
CA LEU A 150 -7.21 0.97 -16.60
C LEU A 150 -6.13 1.11 -17.68
N LYS A 151 -5.90 0.05 -18.47
CA LYS A 151 -4.96 0.10 -19.61
C LYS A 151 -5.37 1.12 -20.66
N ALA A 152 -6.66 1.14 -21.03
CA ALA A 152 -7.20 2.11 -22.00
C ALA A 152 -7.01 3.54 -21.51
N TYR A 153 -7.34 3.80 -20.24
CA TYR A 153 -7.17 5.12 -19.63
C TYR A 153 -5.70 5.57 -19.61
N LEU A 154 -4.76 4.70 -19.21
CA LEU A 154 -3.33 5.04 -19.20
C LEU A 154 -2.78 5.30 -20.61
N LYS A 155 -3.32 4.65 -21.66
CA LYS A 155 -3.01 4.95 -23.07
C LYS A 155 -3.54 6.33 -23.47
N GLU A 156 -4.79 6.64 -23.13
CA GLU A 156 -5.42 7.95 -23.40
C GLU A 156 -4.63 9.09 -22.76
N GLN A 157 -4.09 8.87 -21.56
CA GLN A 157 -3.22 9.84 -20.88
C GLN A 157 -1.78 9.88 -21.42
N GLY A 158 -1.44 9.09 -22.42
CA GLY A 158 -0.09 9.05 -23.01
C GLY A 158 0.98 8.41 -22.11
N ILE A 159 0.56 7.72 -21.05
CA ILE A 159 1.48 7.03 -20.13
C ILE A 159 2.00 5.72 -20.74
N ILE A 160 1.12 4.98 -21.39
CA ILE A 160 1.48 3.75 -22.14
C ILE A 160 1.59 4.11 -23.62
N LYS A 161 2.77 3.93 -24.18
CA LYS A 161 3.02 4.01 -25.63
C LYS A 161 2.67 2.68 -26.29
N GLU A 162 2.25 2.73 -27.55
CA GLU A 162 2.00 1.53 -28.36
C GLU A 162 3.27 0.75 -28.65
#